data_fc65ffc63c9ce22c6f67a5da407c9ea7
#
_entry.id   fc65ffc63c9ce22c6f67a5da407c9ea7
#
_cell.length_a   1.000
_cell.length_b   1.000
_cell.length_c   1.000
_cell.angle_alpha   90.00
_cell.angle_beta   90.00
_cell.angle_gamma   90.00
#
_symmetry.space_group_name_H-M   'P 1'
#
loop_
_entity.id
_entity.type
_entity.pdbx_description
1 polymer ?
#
loop_
_entity_poly.entity_id
_entity_poly.type
_entity_poly.pdbx_seq_one_letter_code
_entity_poly.pdbx_strand_id
1 'polypeptide(L)'
;MELGKQIKNCRQEANLSQEELAERVYVSRQTISNWENDKSYPDVHSLVLLSEIFQISLAKLIKGDIERMREEIKKEEVTKLNRYGMIYTVLFVVMLVSAAPLVMWLGNLGFLPWGIIFAVTMYFALKVEKVKKDNDIQTYKEIVAFTEGKGLDEIQKQREIAKRPYQKILLVLGSALVAVVVCVVIGLLMHVFLN
;
A
#
# COMPACT_ATOMS: atom_id res chain seq x y z
N MET A 1 -1.60 0.48 22.74
CA MET A 1 -2.54 1.43 22.11
C MET A 1 -2.25 2.82 22.66
N GLU A 2 -2.46 3.87 21.87
CA GLU A 2 -2.27 5.24 22.38
C GLU A 2 -3.48 5.71 23.21
N LEU A 3 -4.66 5.14 22.96
CA LEU A 3 -5.90 5.49 23.65
C LEU A 3 -5.81 5.22 25.16
N GLY A 4 -5.27 4.07 25.59
CA GLY A 4 -5.17 3.74 27.01
C GLY A 4 -4.31 4.76 27.79
N LYS A 5 -3.19 5.18 27.18
CA LYS A 5 -2.35 6.25 27.74
C LYS A 5 -3.10 7.58 27.79
N GLN A 6 -3.85 7.90 26.75
CA GLN A 6 -4.64 9.14 26.66
C GLN A 6 -5.74 9.17 27.75
N ILE A 7 -6.47 8.05 27.92
CA ILE A 7 -7.47 7.93 28.99
C ILE A 7 -6.83 8.17 30.36
N LYS A 8 -5.69 7.52 30.63
CA LYS A 8 -4.96 7.67 31.90
C LYS A 8 -4.51 9.10 32.12
N ASN A 9 -3.94 9.76 31.11
CA ASN A 9 -3.47 11.14 31.21
C ASN A 9 -4.65 12.10 31.47
N CYS A 10 -5.73 12.01 30.69
CA CYS A 10 -6.91 12.86 30.89
C CYS A 10 -7.55 12.65 32.26
N ARG A 11 -7.61 11.41 32.75
CA ARG A 11 -8.09 11.10 34.09
C ARG A 11 -7.24 11.78 35.17
N GLN A 12 -5.90 11.70 35.05
CA GLN A 12 -4.97 12.32 35.99
C GLN A 12 -5.06 13.86 35.94
N GLU A 13 -5.19 14.45 34.74
CA GLU A 13 -5.38 15.89 34.58
C GLU A 13 -6.71 16.36 35.21
N ALA A 14 -7.75 15.52 35.14
CA ALA A 14 -9.04 15.78 35.80
C ALA A 14 -9.03 15.47 37.30
N ASN A 15 -7.90 15.03 37.87
CA ASN A 15 -7.73 14.62 39.28
C ASN A 15 -8.73 13.52 39.70
N LEU A 16 -9.07 12.60 38.82
CA LEU A 16 -9.99 11.50 39.10
C LEU A 16 -9.20 10.21 39.43
N SER A 17 -9.69 9.45 40.41
CA SER A 17 -9.28 8.06 40.61
C SER A 17 -9.86 7.15 39.53
N GLN A 18 -9.33 5.92 39.37
CA GLN A 18 -9.95 4.93 38.45
C GLN A 18 -11.38 4.57 38.86
N GLU A 19 -11.67 4.58 40.18
CA GLU A 19 -12.98 4.34 40.75
C GLU A 19 -13.99 5.43 40.32
N GLU A 20 -13.66 6.69 40.55
CA GLU A 20 -14.49 7.84 40.21
C GLU A 20 -14.74 7.95 38.73
N LEU A 21 -13.75 7.65 37.88
CA LEU A 21 -13.94 7.60 36.43
C LEU A 21 -14.90 6.45 36.05
N ALA A 22 -14.74 5.29 36.67
CA ALA A 22 -15.58 4.11 36.42
C ALA A 22 -17.06 4.39 36.74
N GLU A 23 -17.34 5.05 37.87
CA GLU A 23 -18.70 5.47 38.23
C GLU A 23 -19.31 6.42 37.20
N ARG A 24 -18.54 7.40 36.69
CA ARG A 24 -19.01 8.38 35.69
C ARG A 24 -19.25 7.77 34.32
N VAL A 25 -18.51 6.73 33.97
CA VAL A 25 -18.64 6.02 32.66
C VAL A 25 -19.59 4.82 32.77
N TYR A 26 -20.10 4.53 33.98
CA TYR A 26 -21.00 3.40 34.28
C TYR A 26 -20.36 2.03 34.01
N VAL A 27 -19.07 1.86 34.35
CA VAL A 27 -18.32 0.62 34.20
C VAL A 27 -17.64 0.22 35.51
N SER A 28 -17.02 -0.95 35.56
CA SER A 28 -16.23 -1.34 36.74
C SER A 28 -14.86 -0.66 36.73
N ARG A 29 -14.28 -0.45 37.94
CA ARG A 29 -12.87 -0.01 38.08
C ARG A 29 -11.92 -0.91 37.28
N GLN A 30 -12.17 -2.23 37.28
CA GLN A 30 -11.37 -3.18 36.51
C GLN A 30 -11.41 -2.90 35.01
N THR A 31 -12.56 -2.47 34.48
CA THR A 31 -12.72 -2.08 33.07
C THR A 31 -11.83 -0.87 32.75
N ILE A 32 -11.85 0.17 33.57
CA ILE A 32 -10.95 1.34 33.40
C ILE A 32 -9.48 0.90 33.44
N SER A 33 -9.10 0.07 34.43
CA SER A 33 -7.75 -0.46 34.51
C SER A 33 -7.35 -1.25 33.25
N ASN A 34 -8.27 -2.03 32.69
CA ASN A 34 -8.02 -2.77 31.43
C ASN A 34 -7.80 -1.84 30.24
N TRP A 35 -8.58 -0.77 30.12
CA TRP A 35 -8.43 0.23 29.08
C TRP A 35 -7.09 0.98 29.19
N GLU A 36 -6.74 1.46 30.39
CA GLU A 36 -5.49 2.18 30.66
C GLU A 36 -4.23 1.33 30.45
N ASN A 37 -4.35 0.00 30.58
CA ASN A 37 -3.25 -0.97 30.38
C ASN A 37 -3.33 -1.72 29.05
N ASP A 38 -4.11 -1.23 28.10
CA ASP A 38 -4.23 -1.77 26.74
C ASP A 38 -4.70 -3.24 26.64
N LYS A 39 -5.39 -3.75 27.69
CA LYS A 39 -5.94 -5.12 27.74
C LYS A 39 -7.28 -5.26 27.03
N SER A 40 -8.04 -4.20 26.93
CA SER A 40 -9.29 -4.12 26.18
C SER A 40 -9.50 -2.71 25.64
N TYR A 41 -10.41 -2.57 24.67
CA TYR A 41 -10.78 -1.29 24.06
C TYR A 41 -12.16 -0.86 24.55
N PRO A 42 -12.40 0.45 24.83
CA PRO A 42 -13.72 0.96 25.15
C PRO A 42 -14.68 0.78 23.95
N ASP A 43 -15.94 0.51 24.21
CA ASP A 43 -16.96 0.58 23.18
C ASP A 43 -17.29 2.03 22.79
N VAL A 44 -18.08 2.19 21.73
CA VAL A 44 -18.41 3.53 21.19
C VAL A 44 -19.13 4.39 22.21
N HIS A 45 -20.02 3.82 23.02
CA HIS A 45 -20.76 4.53 24.05
C HIS A 45 -19.82 5.05 25.14
N SER A 46 -18.96 4.18 25.66
CA SER A 46 -17.92 4.54 26.63
C SER A 46 -16.96 5.63 26.12
N LEU A 47 -16.57 5.56 24.82
CA LEU A 47 -15.73 6.60 24.20
C LEU A 47 -16.43 7.97 24.17
N VAL A 48 -17.73 8.01 23.91
CA VAL A 48 -18.50 9.26 23.94
C VAL A 48 -18.54 9.83 25.34
N LEU A 49 -18.87 9.01 26.35
CA LEU A 49 -18.89 9.45 27.77
C LEU A 49 -17.52 9.94 28.22
N LEU A 50 -16.43 9.24 27.87
CA LEU A 50 -15.08 9.68 28.18
C LEU A 50 -14.76 11.05 27.56
N SER A 51 -15.18 11.26 26.29
CA SER A 51 -14.97 12.55 25.61
C SER A 51 -15.69 13.70 26.30
N GLU A 52 -16.91 13.46 26.80
CA GLU A 52 -17.71 14.44 27.55
C GLU A 52 -17.08 14.72 28.92
N ILE A 53 -16.72 13.68 29.69
CA ILE A 53 -16.10 13.81 31.00
C ILE A 53 -14.80 14.59 30.95
N PHE A 54 -13.97 14.31 29.95
CA PHE A 54 -12.68 14.98 29.74
C PHE A 54 -12.78 16.31 29.00
N GLN A 55 -13.97 16.68 28.51
CA GLN A 55 -14.22 17.91 27.73
C GLN A 55 -13.31 18.02 26.50
N ILE A 56 -13.01 16.90 25.85
CA ILE A 56 -12.25 16.83 24.62
C ILE A 56 -13.07 16.17 23.53
N SER A 57 -12.81 16.51 22.25
CA SER A 57 -13.50 15.84 21.15
C SER A 57 -13.14 14.36 21.07
N LEU A 58 -14.10 13.51 20.70
CA LEU A 58 -13.85 12.09 20.43
C LEU A 58 -12.67 11.88 19.46
N ALA A 59 -12.61 12.71 18.41
CA ALA A 59 -11.50 12.67 17.45
C ALA A 59 -10.13 12.93 18.12
N LYS A 60 -10.07 13.84 19.09
CA LYS A 60 -8.82 14.11 19.84
C LYS A 60 -8.47 12.94 20.75
N LEU A 61 -9.48 12.32 21.39
CA LEU A 61 -9.29 11.18 22.29
C LEU A 61 -8.67 9.98 21.59
N ILE A 62 -9.12 9.65 20.36
CA ILE A 62 -8.70 8.48 19.58
C ILE A 62 -7.66 8.79 18.50
N LYS A 63 -7.17 10.04 18.40
CA LYS A 63 -6.29 10.51 17.32
C LYS A 63 -5.04 9.63 17.15
N GLY A 64 -4.37 9.29 18.23
CA GLY A 64 -3.14 8.50 18.17
C GLY A 64 -3.35 7.09 17.64
N ASP A 65 -4.47 6.46 17.99
CA ASP A 65 -4.81 5.13 17.48
C ASP A 65 -5.22 5.17 16.01
N ILE A 66 -5.93 6.23 15.56
CA ILE A 66 -6.26 6.43 14.15
C ILE A 66 -4.99 6.62 13.31
N GLU A 67 -4.05 7.45 13.77
CA GLU A 67 -2.78 7.67 13.09
C GLU A 67 -1.98 6.37 12.98
N ARG A 68 -1.88 5.61 14.06
CA ARG A 68 -1.22 4.31 14.09
C ARG A 68 -1.88 3.30 13.12
N MET A 69 -3.21 3.17 13.15
CA MET A 69 -3.93 2.30 12.22
C MET A 69 -3.69 2.69 10.76
N ARG A 70 -3.68 3.99 10.46
CA ARG A 70 -3.34 4.49 9.11
C ARG A 70 -1.92 4.12 8.69
N GLU A 71 -0.96 4.22 9.60
CA GLU A 71 0.43 3.82 9.32
C GLU A 71 0.55 2.31 9.10
N GLU A 72 -0.13 1.49 9.89
CA GLU A 72 -0.14 0.03 9.74
C GLU A 72 -0.74 -0.38 8.39
N ILE A 73 -1.90 0.20 8.02
CA ILE A 73 -2.53 -0.03 6.71
C ILE A 73 -1.58 0.40 5.58
N LYS A 74 -0.96 1.57 5.69
CA LYS A 74 -0.02 2.07 4.69
C LYS A 74 1.19 1.15 4.53
N LYS A 75 1.77 0.65 5.64
CA LYS A 75 2.88 -0.32 5.61
C LYS A 75 2.48 -1.62 4.94
N GLU A 76 1.27 -2.12 5.20
CA GLU A 76 0.75 -3.33 4.56
C GLU A 76 0.60 -3.13 3.04
N GLU A 77 0.03 -2.00 2.61
CA GLU A 77 -0.14 -1.69 1.18
C GLU A 77 1.21 -1.49 0.47
N VAL A 78 2.19 -0.85 1.11
CA VAL A 78 3.57 -0.74 0.60
C VAL A 78 4.20 -2.14 0.44
N THR A 79 4.01 -3.01 1.42
CA THR A 79 4.53 -4.38 1.37
C THR A 79 3.89 -5.17 0.23
N LYS A 80 2.57 -5.04 0.03
CA LYS A 80 1.86 -5.65 -1.11
C LYS A 80 2.38 -5.13 -2.44
N LEU A 81 2.55 -3.80 -2.58
CA LEU A 81 3.07 -3.18 -3.79
C LEU A 81 4.46 -3.70 -4.14
N ASN A 82 5.39 -3.72 -3.17
CA ASN A 82 6.74 -4.20 -3.37
C ASN A 82 6.78 -5.69 -3.72
N ARG A 83 6.01 -6.52 -3.03
CA ARG A 83 5.93 -7.96 -3.29
C ARG A 83 5.39 -8.25 -4.70
N TYR A 84 4.27 -7.66 -5.09
CA TYR A 84 3.69 -7.86 -6.41
C TYR A 84 4.56 -7.25 -7.51
N GLY A 85 5.17 -6.08 -7.25
CA GLY A 85 6.10 -5.44 -8.17
C GLY A 85 7.34 -6.29 -8.44
N MET A 86 7.95 -6.88 -7.40
CA MET A 86 9.08 -7.78 -7.55
C MET A 86 8.73 -9.03 -8.37
N ILE A 87 7.62 -9.69 -8.02
CA ILE A 87 7.14 -10.88 -8.76
C ILE A 87 6.88 -10.52 -10.23
N TYR A 88 6.18 -9.41 -10.49
CA TYR A 88 5.91 -8.93 -11.83
C TYR A 88 7.20 -8.67 -12.61
N THR A 89 8.19 -8.00 -12.02
CA THR A 89 9.46 -7.68 -12.68
C THR A 89 10.23 -8.96 -13.06
N VAL A 90 10.31 -9.92 -12.14
CA VAL A 90 10.99 -11.21 -12.40
C VAL A 90 10.28 -11.97 -13.53
N LEU A 91 8.96 -12.09 -13.46
CA LEU A 91 8.16 -12.77 -14.49
C LEU A 91 8.27 -12.07 -15.85
N PHE A 92 8.30 -10.75 -15.88
CA PHE A 92 8.47 -9.97 -17.09
C PHE A 92 9.83 -10.22 -17.75
N VAL A 93 10.91 -10.27 -16.98
CA VAL A 93 12.25 -10.61 -17.48
C VAL A 93 12.27 -12.04 -18.02
N VAL A 94 11.70 -13.00 -17.27
CA VAL A 94 11.59 -14.40 -17.72
C VAL A 94 10.82 -14.50 -19.02
N MET A 95 9.70 -13.78 -19.15
CA MET A 95 8.86 -13.73 -20.35
C MET A 95 9.66 -13.22 -21.57
N LEU A 96 10.46 -12.16 -21.39
CA LEU A 96 11.29 -11.61 -22.47
C LEU A 96 12.41 -12.57 -22.88
N VAL A 97 13.12 -13.16 -21.93
CA VAL A 97 14.27 -14.04 -22.20
C VAL A 97 13.81 -15.38 -22.78
N SER A 98 12.66 -15.90 -22.37
CA SER A 98 12.17 -17.23 -22.79
C SER A 98 11.55 -17.23 -24.21
N ALA A 99 11.22 -16.07 -24.77
CA ALA A 99 10.51 -15.97 -26.05
C ALA A 99 11.29 -16.65 -27.20
N ALA A 100 12.56 -16.27 -27.37
CA ALA A 100 13.39 -16.81 -28.45
C ALA A 100 13.72 -18.32 -28.28
N PRO A 101 14.21 -18.79 -27.13
CA PRO A 101 14.50 -20.22 -26.92
C PRO A 101 13.27 -21.12 -27.13
N LEU A 102 12.10 -20.71 -26.63
CA LEU A 102 10.89 -21.51 -26.77
C LEU A 102 10.45 -21.69 -28.23
N VAL A 103 10.53 -20.62 -29.03
CA VAL A 103 10.20 -20.70 -30.46
C VAL A 103 11.24 -21.49 -31.23
N MET A 104 12.53 -21.35 -30.90
CA MET A 104 13.61 -22.10 -31.56
C MET A 104 13.54 -23.60 -31.28
N TRP A 105 13.17 -24.00 -30.08
CA TRP A 105 13.16 -25.41 -29.65
C TRP A 105 11.89 -26.17 -30.04
N LEU A 106 10.73 -25.52 -29.87
CA LEU A 106 9.40 -26.11 -30.07
C LEU A 106 8.71 -25.61 -31.36
N GLY A 107 9.33 -24.73 -32.14
CA GLY A 107 8.69 -24.09 -33.30
C GLY A 107 7.40 -23.36 -32.88
N ASN A 108 6.36 -23.50 -33.69
CA ASN A 108 5.06 -22.84 -33.41
C ASN A 108 4.39 -23.31 -32.10
N LEU A 109 4.73 -24.51 -31.58
CA LEU A 109 4.21 -24.99 -30.28
C LEU A 109 4.79 -24.22 -29.09
N GLY A 110 5.92 -23.55 -29.27
CA GLY A 110 6.56 -22.72 -28.24
C GLY A 110 5.70 -21.52 -27.78
N PHE A 111 4.75 -21.09 -28.58
CA PHE A 111 3.81 -20.03 -28.19
C PHE A 111 2.84 -20.46 -27.08
N LEU A 112 2.57 -21.74 -26.89
CA LEU A 112 1.67 -22.21 -25.80
C LEU A 112 2.27 -21.99 -24.40
N PRO A 113 3.47 -22.51 -24.06
CA PRO A 113 4.07 -22.23 -22.77
C PRO A 113 4.40 -20.75 -22.59
N TRP A 114 4.80 -20.04 -23.64
CA TRP A 114 5.02 -18.60 -23.57
C TRP A 114 3.72 -17.82 -23.26
N GLY A 115 2.59 -18.22 -23.82
CA GLY A 115 1.29 -17.64 -23.53
C GLY A 115 0.85 -17.83 -22.07
N ILE A 116 1.21 -18.97 -21.45
CA ILE A 116 0.97 -19.21 -20.01
C ILE A 116 1.80 -18.23 -19.17
N ILE A 117 3.10 -18.08 -19.48
CA ILE A 117 3.98 -17.12 -18.78
C ILE A 117 3.42 -15.70 -18.93
N PHE A 118 2.96 -15.31 -20.13
CA PHE A 118 2.33 -14.02 -20.41
C PHE A 118 1.07 -13.82 -19.54
N ALA A 119 0.17 -14.80 -19.49
CA ALA A 119 -1.05 -14.72 -18.69
C ALA A 119 -0.78 -14.54 -17.19
N VAL A 120 0.20 -15.28 -16.65
CA VAL A 120 0.63 -15.15 -15.25
C VAL A 120 1.26 -13.78 -15.00
N THR A 121 2.10 -13.31 -15.90
CA THR A 121 2.73 -11.97 -15.80
C THR A 121 1.66 -10.88 -15.81
N MET A 122 0.67 -10.99 -16.71
CA MET A 122 -0.46 -10.05 -16.80
C MET A 122 -1.31 -10.04 -15.52
N TYR A 123 -1.54 -11.20 -14.90
CA TYR A 123 -2.25 -11.29 -13.62
C TYR A 123 -1.55 -10.46 -12.53
N PHE A 124 -0.22 -10.57 -12.39
CA PHE A 124 0.53 -9.78 -11.41
C PHE A 124 0.60 -8.29 -11.79
N ALA A 125 0.67 -7.95 -13.07
CA ALA A 125 0.56 -6.56 -13.54
C ALA A 125 -0.75 -5.91 -13.08
N LEU A 126 -1.88 -6.62 -13.23
CA LEU A 126 -3.19 -6.16 -12.76
C LEU A 126 -3.27 -6.01 -11.24
N LYS A 127 -2.58 -6.88 -10.48
CA LYS A 127 -2.49 -6.75 -9.01
C LYS A 127 -1.72 -5.49 -8.60
N VAL A 128 -0.59 -5.21 -9.24
CA VAL A 128 0.18 -3.97 -9.02
C VAL A 128 -0.67 -2.74 -9.36
N GLU A 129 -1.34 -2.76 -10.51
CA GLU A 129 -2.18 -1.63 -10.95
C GLU A 129 -3.36 -1.41 -10.00
N LYS A 130 -3.95 -2.48 -9.45
CA LYS A 130 -5.01 -2.39 -8.45
C LYS A 130 -4.51 -1.68 -7.19
N VAL A 131 -3.38 -2.11 -6.61
CA VAL A 131 -2.80 -1.46 -5.41
C VAL A 131 -2.50 0.02 -5.68
N LYS A 132 -1.97 0.35 -6.84
CA LYS A 132 -1.71 1.74 -7.25
C LYS A 132 -2.99 2.56 -7.34
N LYS A 133 -4.04 2.00 -7.91
CA LYS A 133 -5.35 2.67 -8.04
C LYS A 133 -6.03 2.86 -6.70
N ASP A 134 -6.00 1.85 -5.83
CA ASP A 134 -6.64 1.90 -4.51
C ASP A 134 -5.97 2.96 -3.60
N ASN A 135 -4.68 3.23 -3.80
CA ASN A 135 -3.91 4.25 -3.07
C ASN A 135 -3.76 5.58 -3.84
N ASP A 136 -4.42 5.75 -4.98
CA ASP A 136 -4.33 6.95 -5.86
C ASP A 136 -2.91 7.36 -6.23
N ILE A 137 -2.04 6.40 -6.51
CA ILE A 137 -0.64 6.61 -6.92
C ILE A 137 -0.45 6.23 -8.39
N GLN A 138 0.02 7.15 -9.22
CA GLN A 138 0.18 6.93 -10.66
C GLN A 138 1.53 7.38 -11.20
N THR A 139 2.15 8.41 -10.62
CA THR A 139 3.46 8.90 -11.08
C THR A 139 4.61 8.20 -10.34
N TYR A 140 5.79 8.19 -10.95
CA TYR A 140 7.00 7.63 -10.32
C TYR A 140 7.28 8.29 -8.96
N LYS A 141 7.13 9.62 -8.87
CA LYS A 141 7.37 10.35 -7.62
C LYS A 141 6.35 9.99 -6.53
N GLU A 142 5.07 9.79 -6.91
CA GLU A 142 4.05 9.31 -5.99
C GLU A 142 4.37 7.89 -5.48
N ILE A 143 4.83 6.99 -6.37
CA ILE A 143 5.24 5.63 -5.99
C ILE A 143 6.40 5.67 -4.99
N VAL A 144 7.46 6.46 -5.28
CA VAL A 144 8.63 6.58 -4.38
C VAL A 144 8.22 7.17 -3.03
N ALA A 145 7.46 8.26 -3.01
CA ALA A 145 6.96 8.87 -1.78
C ALA A 145 6.10 7.90 -0.95
N PHE A 146 5.26 7.11 -1.63
CA PHE A 146 4.44 6.09 -1.00
C PHE A 146 5.28 4.97 -0.38
N THR A 147 6.28 4.44 -1.11
CA THR A 147 7.16 3.37 -0.62
C THR A 147 8.09 3.82 0.50
N GLU A 148 8.52 5.09 0.50
CA GLU A 148 9.32 5.67 1.59
C GLU A 148 8.49 6.07 2.82
N GLY A 149 7.18 5.92 2.78
CA GLY A 149 6.28 6.32 3.87
C GLY A 149 6.07 7.82 4.00
N LYS A 150 6.65 8.63 3.08
CA LYS A 150 6.52 10.09 3.08
C LYS A 150 5.25 10.53 2.34
N GLY A 151 4.53 11.52 2.89
CA GLY A 151 3.46 12.20 2.17
C GLY A 151 4.04 13.26 1.22
N LEU A 152 3.40 13.45 0.06
CA LEU A 152 3.68 14.63 -0.77
C LEU A 152 2.92 15.82 -0.20
N ASP A 153 3.58 17.00 -0.19
CA ASP A 153 2.89 18.25 0.11
C ASP A 153 1.78 18.52 -0.91
N GLU A 154 0.73 19.25 -0.49
CA GLU A 154 -0.44 19.54 -1.32
C GLU A 154 -0.06 20.12 -2.70
N ILE A 155 0.90 21.07 -2.72
CA ILE A 155 1.41 21.68 -3.96
C ILE A 155 2.13 20.64 -4.86
N GLN A 156 2.92 19.75 -4.25
CA GLN A 156 3.62 18.69 -4.97
C GLN A 156 2.62 17.68 -5.54
N LYS A 157 1.60 17.32 -4.77
CA LYS A 157 0.52 16.42 -5.19
C LYS A 157 -0.23 16.98 -6.40
N GLN A 158 -0.61 18.26 -6.37
CA GLN A 158 -1.28 18.93 -7.50
C GLN A 158 -0.40 18.92 -8.76
N ARG A 159 0.89 19.18 -8.63
CA ARG A 159 1.84 19.12 -9.76
C ARG A 159 1.95 17.71 -10.36
N GLU A 160 1.97 16.67 -9.53
CA GLU A 160 2.05 15.29 -10.00
C GLU A 160 0.73 14.85 -10.67
N ILE A 161 -0.43 15.25 -10.16
CA ILE A 161 -1.72 15.02 -10.81
C ILE A 161 -1.74 15.61 -12.23
N ALA A 162 -1.22 16.82 -12.42
CA ALA A 162 -1.14 17.45 -13.73
C ALA A 162 -0.22 16.68 -14.72
N LYS A 163 0.78 15.94 -14.23
CA LYS A 163 1.70 15.16 -15.07
C LYS A 163 1.18 13.77 -15.43
N ARG A 164 0.19 13.24 -14.72
CA ARG A 164 -0.34 11.87 -14.92
C ARG A 164 -0.66 11.53 -16.39
N PRO A 165 -1.35 12.39 -17.19
CA PRO A 165 -1.63 12.08 -18.58
C PRO A 165 -0.36 11.99 -19.43
N TYR A 166 0.59 12.90 -19.24
CA TYR A 166 1.84 12.90 -20.00
C TYR A 166 2.71 11.68 -19.67
N GLN A 167 2.78 11.28 -18.40
CA GLN A 167 3.55 10.11 -17.99
C GLN A 167 2.95 8.81 -18.53
N LYS A 168 1.63 8.69 -18.61
CA LYS A 168 0.98 7.54 -19.25
C LYS A 168 1.36 7.42 -20.72
N ILE A 169 1.29 8.52 -21.47
CA ILE A 169 1.67 8.56 -22.89
C ILE A 169 3.15 8.20 -23.03
N LEU A 170 4.03 8.79 -22.21
CA LEU A 170 5.47 8.52 -22.27
C LEU A 170 5.79 7.04 -21.96
N LEU A 171 5.10 6.43 -20.99
CA LEU A 171 5.26 5.01 -20.66
C LEU A 171 4.81 4.11 -21.80
N VAL A 172 3.68 4.41 -22.47
CA VAL A 172 3.20 3.66 -23.64
C VAL A 172 4.19 3.77 -24.80
N LEU A 173 4.66 4.97 -25.13
CA LEU A 173 5.65 5.17 -26.18
C LEU A 173 6.98 4.52 -25.86
N GLY A 174 7.45 4.65 -24.60
CA GLY A 174 8.68 4.02 -24.13
C GLY A 174 8.62 2.50 -24.17
N SER A 175 7.51 1.89 -23.76
CA SER A 175 7.33 0.43 -23.83
C SER A 175 7.26 -0.09 -25.27
N ALA A 176 6.62 0.65 -26.16
CA ALA A 176 6.58 0.32 -27.59
C ALA A 176 7.99 0.37 -28.21
N LEU A 177 8.77 1.41 -27.89
CA LEU A 177 10.16 1.53 -28.37
C LEU A 177 11.03 0.36 -27.85
N VAL A 178 10.94 0.03 -26.57
CA VAL A 178 11.67 -1.10 -25.98
C VAL A 178 11.27 -2.42 -26.66
N ALA A 179 9.98 -2.64 -26.93
CA ALA A 179 9.52 -3.83 -27.61
C ALA A 179 10.11 -3.94 -29.03
N VAL A 180 10.14 -2.84 -29.79
CA VAL A 180 10.77 -2.81 -31.11
C VAL A 180 12.26 -3.14 -31.04
N VAL A 181 13.00 -2.53 -30.12
CA VAL A 181 14.43 -2.78 -29.93
C VAL A 181 14.67 -4.26 -29.59
N VAL A 182 13.89 -4.82 -28.68
CA VAL A 182 13.99 -6.25 -28.30
C VAL A 182 13.71 -7.15 -29.50
N CYS A 183 12.68 -6.88 -30.31
CA CYS A 183 12.38 -7.65 -31.50
C CYS A 183 13.52 -7.58 -32.54
N VAL A 184 14.11 -6.40 -32.75
CA VAL A 184 15.25 -6.23 -33.68
C VAL A 184 16.47 -7.00 -33.18
N VAL A 185 16.81 -6.89 -31.90
CA VAL A 185 17.94 -7.63 -31.28
C VAL A 185 17.74 -9.15 -31.40
N ILE A 186 16.54 -9.64 -31.08
CA ILE A 186 16.22 -11.07 -31.24
C ILE A 186 16.34 -11.49 -32.72
N GLY A 187 15.81 -10.70 -33.65
CA GLY A 187 15.90 -10.97 -35.10
C GLY A 187 17.35 -11.04 -35.59
N LEU A 188 18.21 -10.12 -35.14
CA LEU A 188 19.64 -10.12 -35.45
C LEU A 188 20.37 -11.36 -34.88
N LEU A 189 20.09 -11.70 -33.62
CA LEU A 189 20.65 -12.88 -32.98
C LEU A 189 20.22 -14.15 -33.71
N MET A 190 18.94 -14.28 -34.05
CA MET A 190 18.44 -15.41 -34.85
C MET A 190 19.12 -15.50 -36.21
N HIS A 191 19.33 -14.37 -36.89
CA HIS A 191 20.03 -14.36 -38.20
C HIS A 191 21.48 -14.82 -38.06
N VAL A 192 22.19 -14.45 -36.98
CA VAL A 192 23.58 -14.85 -36.73
C VAL A 192 23.71 -16.35 -36.34
N PHE A 193 22.72 -16.89 -35.61
CA PHE A 193 22.78 -18.29 -35.16
C PHE A 193 22.19 -19.30 -36.15
N LEU A 194 21.42 -18.85 -37.16
CA LEU A 194 20.80 -19.71 -38.16
C LEU A 194 21.54 -19.70 -39.53
N ASN A 195 22.52 -18.81 -39.69
CA ASN A 195 23.51 -18.82 -40.77
C ASN A 195 24.89 -19.28 -40.25
#